data_87f4890e42fbccecac73d6be675995e7
#
_entry.id   87f4890e42fbccecac73d6be675995e7
#
_cell.length_a   1.000
_cell.length_b   1.000
_cell.length_c   1.000
_cell.angle_alpha   90.00
_cell.angle_beta   90.00
_cell.angle_gamma   90.00
#
_symmetry.space_group_name_H-M   'P 1'
#
loop_
_entity.id
_entity.type
_entity.pdbx_description
1 polymer ?
#
loop_
_entity_poly.entity_id
_entity_poly.type
_entity_poly.pdbx_seq_one_letter_code
_entity_poly.pdbx_strand_id
1 'polypeptide(L)'
;MNLFFKVIFILITSKFIKVNEDIVFNDLSFKRLDFTNYKRIKSFIFKKDFYRLNNNNVDNFEFLNYSKNLGGKIGINLSRNNIFNWYLHNKSKIFYPWIDDYTSKRLINIIYNYDFITSSSNENEIKTLKKIILVHVYRVIHDFKYRDINEITSYDIIANTLSNLILGNNLN
;
A
#
# COMPACT_ATOMS: atom_id res chain seq x y z
N MET A 1 1.89 28.71 -6.93
CA MET A 1 2.55 28.10 -5.73
C MET A 1 3.71 27.27 -6.25
N ASN A 2 4.93 27.46 -5.70
CA ASN A 2 6.11 26.72 -6.18
C ASN A 2 5.87 25.22 -5.95
N LEU A 3 6.24 24.37 -6.91
CA LEU A 3 6.08 22.91 -6.88
C LEU A 3 6.58 22.29 -5.56
N PHE A 4 7.70 22.78 -5.06
CA PHE A 4 8.29 22.37 -3.78
C PHE A 4 7.33 22.58 -2.58
N PHE A 5 6.71 23.76 -2.49
CA PHE A 5 5.74 24.05 -1.42
C PHE A 5 4.46 23.22 -1.57
N LYS A 6 4.04 22.93 -2.81
CA LYS A 6 2.87 22.07 -3.06
C LYS A 6 3.12 20.65 -2.56
N VAL A 7 4.29 20.07 -2.88
CA VAL A 7 4.68 18.74 -2.41
C VAL A 7 4.76 18.68 -0.87
N ILE A 8 5.41 19.65 -0.25
CA ILE A 8 5.51 19.73 1.21
C ILE A 8 4.12 19.84 1.85
N PHE A 9 3.25 20.68 1.30
CA PHE A 9 1.88 20.84 1.79
C PHE A 9 1.10 19.51 1.72
N ILE A 10 1.16 18.80 0.58
CA ILE A 10 0.52 17.50 0.40
C ILE A 10 1.03 16.49 1.44
N LEU A 11 2.34 16.40 1.62
CA LEU A 11 2.95 15.46 2.54
C LEU A 11 2.64 15.75 4.02
N ILE A 12 2.65 17.01 4.40
CA ILE A 12 2.31 17.44 5.77
C ILE A 12 0.82 17.19 6.03
N THR A 13 -0.05 17.64 5.15
CA THR A 13 -1.51 17.50 5.35
C THR A 13 -1.95 16.05 5.33
N SER A 14 -1.34 15.20 4.49
CA SER A 14 -1.63 13.76 4.47
C SER A 14 -1.29 13.06 5.79
N LYS A 15 -0.35 13.59 6.56
CA LYS A 15 0.03 13.03 7.87
C LYS A 15 -1.02 13.28 8.95
N PHE A 16 -1.80 14.35 8.82
CA PHE A 16 -2.84 14.74 9.77
C PHE A 16 -4.24 14.23 9.40
N ILE A 17 -4.35 13.43 8.35
CA ILE A 17 -5.63 12.83 7.97
C ILE A 17 -6.09 11.91 9.10
N LYS A 18 -7.24 12.22 9.68
CA LYS A 18 -7.92 11.34 10.63
C LYS A 18 -8.50 10.17 9.84
N VAL A 19 -7.99 8.98 10.13
CA VAL A 19 -8.49 7.74 9.54
C VAL A 19 -9.73 7.32 10.32
N ASN A 20 -10.87 7.22 9.66
CA ASN A 20 -12.05 6.61 10.26
C ASN A 20 -11.87 5.08 10.24
N GLU A 21 -11.66 4.48 11.43
CA GLU A 21 -11.41 3.04 11.58
C GLU A 21 -12.70 2.22 11.45
N ASP A 22 -13.88 2.86 11.47
CA ASP A 22 -15.19 2.19 11.39
C ASP A 22 -15.67 1.91 9.95
N ILE A 23 -14.85 2.26 8.95
CA ILE A 23 -15.19 2.00 7.56
C ILE A 23 -15.30 0.51 7.31
N VAL A 24 -16.47 0.09 6.87
CA VAL A 24 -16.74 -1.28 6.44
C VAL A 24 -16.03 -1.50 5.10
N PHE A 25 -15.06 -2.40 5.09
CA PHE A 25 -14.48 -2.87 3.84
C PHE A 25 -15.51 -3.73 3.11
N ASN A 26 -15.95 -3.31 1.94
CA ASN A 26 -16.64 -4.18 1.04
C ASN A 26 -15.68 -5.28 0.58
N ASP A 27 -16.16 -6.52 0.49
CA ASP A 27 -15.35 -7.65 0.03
C ASP A 27 -14.91 -7.44 -1.42
N LEU A 28 -13.70 -6.92 -1.57
CA LEU A 28 -13.05 -6.72 -2.86
C LEU A 28 -12.22 -7.96 -3.18
N SER A 29 -12.82 -8.95 -3.82
CA SER A 29 -12.08 -10.08 -4.37
C SER A 29 -11.63 -9.77 -5.79
N PHE A 30 -10.33 -9.69 -6.02
CA PHE A 30 -9.76 -9.48 -7.34
C PHE A 30 -9.08 -10.75 -7.87
N LYS A 31 -9.53 -11.23 -9.03
CA LYS A 31 -8.76 -12.23 -9.79
C LYS A 31 -7.55 -11.55 -10.40
N ARG A 32 -6.37 -12.04 -10.06
CA ARG A 32 -5.11 -11.51 -10.52
C ARG A 32 -4.66 -12.11 -11.84
N LEU A 33 -4.13 -11.26 -12.71
CA LEU A 33 -3.30 -11.66 -13.84
C LEU A 33 -1.85 -11.84 -13.33
N ASP A 34 -1.33 -13.05 -13.43
CA ASP A 34 0.05 -13.35 -13.00
C ASP A 34 1.08 -12.83 -14.02
N PHE A 35 1.72 -11.72 -13.68
CA PHE A 35 2.88 -11.21 -14.40
C PHE A 35 4.08 -11.19 -13.46
N THR A 36 4.89 -12.23 -13.43
CA THR A 36 5.99 -12.21 -12.47
C THR A 36 7.26 -12.89 -12.92
N ASN A 37 8.33 -12.14 -12.73
CA ASN A 37 9.70 -12.60 -12.85
C ASN A 37 10.26 -12.90 -11.44
N TYR A 38 9.90 -14.09 -10.89
CA TYR A 38 10.07 -14.46 -9.49
C TYR A 38 11.51 -14.70 -8.99
N LYS A 39 12.45 -14.89 -9.89
CA LYS A 39 13.79 -15.38 -9.50
C LYS A 39 14.62 -14.39 -8.68
N ARG A 40 14.43 -13.08 -8.87
CA ARG A 40 15.23 -12.04 -8.19
C ARG A 40 14.79 -11.71 -6.76
N ILE A 41 13.53 -11.92 -6.43
CA ILE A 41 12.95 -11.46 -5.15
C ILE A 41 13.22 -12.49 -4.03
N LYS A 42 13.43 -13.77 -4.37
CA LYS A 42 13.55 -14.88 -3.42
C LYS A 42 14.62 -14.67 -2.34
N SER A 43 15.78 -14.12 -2.69
CA SER A 43 16.89 -13.92 -1.74
C SER A 43 16.69 -12.75 -0.77
N PHE A 44 15.79 -11.81 -1.06
CA PHE A 44 15.60 -10.61 -0.28
C PHE A 44 14.56 -10.77 0.82
N ILE A 45 13.49 -11.53 0.58
CA ILE A 45 12.31 -11.60 1.45
C ILE A 45 12.62 -12.19 2.83
N PHE A 46 13.63 -13.07 2.92
CA PHE A 46 14.03 -13.72 4.16
C PHE A 46 15.07 -12.93 4.97
N LYS A 47 15.51 -11.76 4.51
CA LYS A 47 16.44 -10.92 5.28
C LYS A 47 15.72 -10.32 6.48
N LYS A 48 16.36 -10.35 7.65
CA LYS A 48 15.80 -9.88 8.92
C LYS A 48 15.30 -8.43 8.86
N ASP A 49 15.99 -7.55 8.13
CA ASP A 49 15.68 -6.13 8.01
C ASP A 49 15.20 -5.76 6.59
N PHE A 50 14.49 -6.68 5.95
CA PHE A 50 13.97 -6.51 4.60
C PHE A 50 13.26 -5.17 4.39
N TYR A 51 12.41 -4.75 5.32
CA TYR A 51 11.64 -3.52 5.28
C TYR A 51 12.48 -2.23 5.37
N ARG A 52 13.77 -2.34 5.70
CA ARG A 52 14.71 -1.21 5.75
C ARG A 52 15.49 -1.02 4.45
N LEU A 53 15.39 -1.95 3.53
CA LEU A 53 16.06 -1.84 2.26
C LEU A 53 15.34 -0.77 1.42
N ASN A 54 16.06 0.30 1.07
CA ASN A 54 15.59 1.27 0.09
C ASN A 54 15.61 0.62 -1.29
N ASN A 55 14.57 -0.11 -1.62
CA ASN A 55 14.46 -0.86 -2.87
C ASN A 55 13.02 -0.77 -3.37
N ASN A 56 12.84 -0.46 -4.63
CA ASN A 56 11.53 -0.31 -5.26
C ASN A 56 10.60 -1.50 -4.99
N ASN A 57 11.12 -2.73 -5.00
CA ASN A 57 10.33 -3.94 -4.74
C ASN A 57 9.82 -4.05 -3.29
N VAL A 58 10.52 -3.42 -2.35
CA VAL A 58 10.12 -3.32 -0.94
C VAL A 58 9.12 -2.20 -0.78
N ASP A 59 9.42 -1.04 -1.35
CA ASP A 59 8.68 0.19 -1.12
C ASP A 59 7.37 0.28 -1.89
N ASN A 60 7.19 -0.50 -2.95
CA ASN A 60 5.93 -0.66 -3.67
C ASN A 60 5.16 -1.95 -3.31
N PHE A 61 5.69 -2.78 -2.40
CA PHE A 61 5.13 -4.06 -1.95
C PHE A 61 5.00 -5.14 -3.03
N GLU A 62 5.80 -5.10 -4.08
CA GLU A 62 5.84 -6.18 -5.09
C GLU A 62 6.18 -7.54 -4.50
N PHE A 63 6.90 -7.57 -3.38
CA PHE A 63 7.22 -8.82 -2.67
C PHE A 63 5.99 -9.64 -2.27
N LEU A 64 4.81 -9.02 -2.14
CA LEU A 64 3.57 -9.74 -1.78
C LEU A 64 3.22 -10.80 -2.82
N ASN A 65 3.46 -10.49 -4.07
CA ASN A 65 3.22 -11.40 -5.19
C ASN A 65 4.07 -12.65 -5.08
N TYR A 66 5.31 -12.45 -4.64
CA TYR A 66 6.23 -13.54 -4.41
C TYR A 66 5.85 -14.35 -3.16
N SER A 67 5.54 -13.69 -2.06
CA SER A 67 5.10 -14.35 -0.83
C SER A 67 3.86 -15.21 -1.05
N LYS A 68 2.92 -14.76 -1.89
CA LYS A 68 1.74 -15.53 -2.28
C LYS A 68 2.12 -16.85 -2.98
N ASN A 69 3.16 -16.85 -3.80
CA ASN A 69 3.61 -18.06 -4.47
C ASN A 69 4.39 -19.03 -3.57
N LEU A 70 5.00 -18.52 -2.48
CA LEU A 70 5.51 -19.41 -1.44
C LEU A 70 4.38 -20.18 -0.78
N GLY A 71 3.20 -19.59 -0.74
CA GLY A 71 2.00 -20.19 -0.20
C GLY A 71 2.03 -20.45 1.30
N GLY A 72 0.94 -21.03 1.79
CA GLY A 72 0.80 -21.51 3.17
C GLY A 72 1.10 -20.48 4.24
N LYS A 73 1.24 -20.95 5.47
CA LYS A 73 1.47 -20.11 6.66
C LYS A 73 2.76 -19.27 6.59
N ILE A 74 3.80 -19.79 5.91
CA ILE A 74 5.07 -19.08 5.78
C ILE A 74 4.90 -17.83 4.93
N GLY A 75 4.30 -17.95 3.74
CA GLY A 75 4.07 -16.81 2.86
C GLY A 75 3.15 -15.75 3.48
N ILE A 76 2.10 -16.18 4.18
CA ILE A 76 1.15 -15.28 4.87
C ILE A 76 1.86 -14.50 5.97
N ASN A 77 2.56 -15.17 6.88
CA ASN A 77 3.27 -14.53 7.98
C ASN A 77 4.36 -13.57 7.47
N LEU A 78 5.08 -13.96 6.42
CA LEU A 78 6.11 -13.13 5.82
C LEU A 78 5.52 -11.84 5.23
N SER A 79 4.42 -11.97 4.49
CA SER A 79 3.70 -10.83 3.91
C SER A 79 3.26 -9.84 4.99
N ARG A 80 2.56 -10.34 5.99
CA ARG A 80 2.00 -9.57 7.09
C ARG A 80 3.08 -8.85 7.91
N ASN A 81 4.08 -9.59 8.34
CA ASN A 81 5.17 -9.04 9.14
C ASN A 81 5.95 -7.96 8.38
N ASN A 82 6.20 -8.17 7.08
CA ASN A 82 6.89 -7.18 6.28
C ASN A 82 6.07 -5.91 6.06
N ILE A 83 4.75 -6.00 5.83
CA ILE A 83 3.87 -4.83 5.75
C ILE A 83 3.87 -4.06 7.07
N PHE A 84 3.67 -4.75 8.20
CA PHE A 84 3.59 -4.11 9.51
C PHE A 84 4.91 -3.44 9.90
N ASN A 85 6.02 -4.14 9.75
CA ASN A 85 7.35 -3.60 10.05
C ASN A 85 7.71 -2.42 9.14
N TRP A 86 7.40 -2.53 7.84
CA TRP A 86 7.59 -1.44 6.90
C TRP A 86 6.78 -0.20 7.31
N TYR A 87 5.51 -0.39 7.65
CA TYR A 87 4.64 0.70 8.08
C TYR A 87 5.16 1.35 9.37
N LEU A 88 5.49 0.57 10.38
CA LEU A 88 6.03 1.09 11.65
C LEU A 88 7.31 1.90 11.43
N HIS A 89 8.19 1.44 10.55
CA HIS A 89 9.43 2.13 10.23
C HIS A 89 9.24 3.41 9.41
N ASN A 90 8.23 3.46 8.55
CA ASN A 90 8.06 4.54 7.58
C ASN A 90 6.89 5.50 7.88
N LYS A 91 5.96 5.16 8.78
CA LYS A 91 4.75 5.96 9.07
C LYS A 91 5.02 7.41 9.46
N SER A 92 6.18 7.68 10.09
CA SER A 92 6.57 9.03 10.52
C SER A 92 7.33 9.82 9.46
N LYS A 93 7.79 9.17 8.39
CA LYS A 93 8.53 9.83 7.32
C LYS A 93 7.59 10.68 6.47
N ILE A 94 8.09 11.83 6.01
CA ILE A 94 7.35 12.78 5.17
C ILE A 94 7.65 12.53 3.70
N PHE A 95 8.92 12.35 3.37
CA PHE A 95 9.38 12.10 2.01
C PHE A 95 9.41 10.62 1.67
N TYR A 96 10.47 10.18 0.99
CA TYR A 96 10.63 8.78 0.65
C TYR A 96 10.36 7.85 1.85
N PRO A 97 9.59 6.79 1.69
CA PRO A 97 9.00 6.23 0.47
C PRO A 97 7.54 6.65 0.19
N TRP A 98 7.10 7.82 0.63
CA TRP A 98 5.72 8.31 0.48
C TRP A 98 5.52 9.26 -0.71
N ILE A 99 6.52 9.39 -1.55
CA ILE A 99 6.53 10.22 -2.76
C ILE A 99 6.25 9.38 -4.01
N ASP A 100 6.07 10.05 -5.13
CA ASP A 100 5.82 9.47 -6.44
C ASP A 100 4.61 8.51 -6.43
N ASP A 101 4.62 7.49 -7.26
CA ASP A 101 3.57 6.48 -7.35
C ASP A 101 3.74 5.30 -6.37
N TYR A 102 4.70 5.37 -5.43
CA TYR A 102 4.92 4.28 -4.47
C TYR A 102 3.71 4.01 -3.58
N THR A 103 3.02 5.06 -3.13
CA THR A 103 1.82 4.91 -2.30
C THR A 103 0.71 4.21 -3.06
N SER A 104 0.51 4.58 -4.32
CA SER A 104 -0.45 3.98 -5.24
C SER A 104 -0.15 2.51 -5.49
N LYS A 105 1.11 2.18 -5.80
CA LYS A 105 1.56 0.80 -6.02
C LYS A 105 1.38 -0.07 -4.77
N ARG A 106 1.72 0.44 -3.58
CA ARG A 106 1.51 -0.30 -2.32
C ARG A 106 0.05 -0.62 -2.08
N LEU A 107 -0.82 0.38 -2.24
CA LEU A 107 -2.26 0.18 -2.05
C LEU A 107 -2.77 -0.90 -2.98
N ILE A 108 -2.46 -0.82 -4.27
CA ILE A 108 -2.84 -1.82 -5.26
C ILE A 108 -2.35 -3.21 -4.83
N ASN A 109 -1.07 -3.33 -4.49
CA ASN A 109 -0.48 -4.62 -4.13
C ASN A 109 -1.07 -5.20 -2.82
N ILE A 110 -1.39 -4.38 -1.82
CA ILE A 110 -2.08 -4.86 -0.62
C ILE A 110 -3.49 -5.36 -0.96
N ILE A 111 -4.27 -4.58 -1.70
CA ILE A 111 -5.65 -4.93 -2.05
C ILE A 111 -5.70 -6.22 -2.87
N TYR A 112 -4.86 -6.34 -3.91
CA TYR A 112 -4.80 -7.57 -4.72
C TYR A 112 -4.38 -8.82 -3.96
N ASN A 113 -3.69 -8.68 -2.84
CA ASN A 113 -3.25 -9.78 -2.01
C ASN A 113 -4.01 -9.86 -0.68
N TYR A 114 -5.09 -9.09 -0.51
CA TYR A 114 -5.79 -8.95 0.77
C TYR A 114 -6.26 -10.29 1.33
N ASP A 115 -7.00 -11.08 0.54
CA ASP A 115 -7.50 -12.39 0.97
C ASP A 115 -6.38 -13.35 1.38
N PHE A 116 -5.28 -13.34 0.64
CA PHE A 116 -4.10 -14.14 0.99
C PHE A 116 -3.49 -13.70 2.31
N ILE A 117 -3.31 -12.40 2.52
CA ILE A 117 -2.68 -11.85 3.73
C ILE A 117 -3.55 -12.13 4.96
N THR A 118 -4.87 -12.09 4.80
CA THR A 118 -5.84 -12.22 5.91
C THR A 118 -6.30 -13.65 6.17
N SER A 119 -6.02 -14.61 5.29
CA SER A 119 -6.55 -15.97 5.33
C SER A 119 -6.29 -16.75 6.65
N SER A 120 -5.32 -16.34 7.46
CA SER A 120 -5.06 -16.90 8.79
C SER A 120 -4.76 -15.83 9.84
N SER A 121 -5.31 -14.64 9.65
CA SER A 121 -5.13 -13.51 10.55
C SER A 121 -6.13 -13.54 11.68
N ASN A 122 -5.69 -13.13 12.87
CA ASN A 122 -6.59 -12.80 13.96
C ASN A 122 -7.21 -11.40 13.78
N GLU A 123 -8.21 -11.07 14.59
CA GLU A 123 -8.93 -9.79 14.49
C GLU A 123 -8.01 -8.56 14.63
N ASN A 124 -7.03 -8.61 15.53
CA ASN A 124 -6.08 -7.51 15.74
C ASN A 124 -5.18 -7.29 14.52
N GLU A 125 -4.74 -8.37 13.90
CA GLU A 125 -3.96 -8.31 12.66
C GLU A 125 -4.78 -7.74 11.50
N ILE A 126 -6.04 -8.14 11.37
CA ILE A 126 -6.97 -7.60 10.38
C ILE A 126 -7.21 -6.12 10.64
N LYS A 127 -7.49 -5.72 11.88
CA LYS A 127 -7.67 -4.32 12.26
C LYS A 127 -6.43 -3.48 11.92
N THR A 128 -5.25 -3.99 12.23
CA THR A 128 -3.98 -3.31 11.91
C THR A 128 -3.80 -3.16 10.40
N LEU A 129 -4.06 -4.19 9.61
CA LEU A 129 -3.96 -4.15 8.17
C LEU A 129 -4.96 -3.15 7.56
N LYS A 130 -6.22 -3.17 8.03
CA LYS A 130 -7.24 -2.21 7.61
C LYS A 130 -6.81 -0.77 7.88
N LYS A 131 -6.25 -0.49 9.05
CA LYS A 131 -5.69 0.83 9.37
C LYS A 131 -4.59 1.25 8.40
N ILE A 132 -3.67 0.34 8.07
CA ILE A 132 -2.61 0.60 7.09
C ILE A 132 -3.20 0.91 5.72
N ILE A 133 -4.18 0.13 5.27
CA ILE A 133 -4.88 0.37 4.00
C ILE A 133 -5.54 1.75 3.99
N LEU A 134 -6.28 2.10 5.03
CA LEU A 134 -6.94 3.40 5.12
C LEU A 134 -5.96 4.58 5.07
N VAL A 135 -4.81 4.46 5.71
CA VAL A 135 -3.75 5.48 5.59
C VAL A 135 -3.30 5.65 4.14
N HIS A 136 -3.13 4.55 3.39
CA HIS A 136 -2.78 4.63 1.98
C HIS A 136 -3.92 5.20 1.13
N VAL A 137 -5.16 4.77 1.38
CA VAL A 137 -6.37 5.27 0.71
C VAL A 137 -6.48 6.79 0.81
N TYR A 138 -6.42 7.32 2.02
CA TYR A 138 -6.52 8.77 2.23
C TYR A 138 -5.36 9.54 1.60
N ARG A 139 -4.13 8.99 1.66
CA ARG A 139 -2.98 9.61 1.01
C ARG A 139 -3.12 9.63 -0.51
N VAL A 140 -3.58 8.53 -1.11
CA VAL A 140 -3.80 8.44 -2.56
C VAL A 140 -4.83 9.47 -3.01
N ILE A 141 -5.99 9.54 -2.35
CA ILE A 141 -7.04 10.52 -2.70
C ILE A 141 -6.52 11.95 -2.56
N HIS A 142 -5.83 12.23 -1.45
CA HIS A 142 -5.28 13.56 -1.20
C HIS A 142 -4.22 13.94 -2.24
N ASP A 143 -3.30 13.04 -2.52
CA ASP A 143 -2.23 13.27 -3.49
C ASP A 143 -2.80 13.43 -4.92
N PHE A 144 -3.72 12.57 -5.32
CA PHE A 144 -4.40 12.62 -6.61
C PHE A 144 -5.12 13.97 -6.83
N LYS A 145 -5.75 14.51 -5.78
CA LYS A 145 -6.46 15.80 -5.83
C LYS A 145 -5.54 16.99 -6.12
N TYR A 146 -4.28 16.94 -5.64
CA TYR A 146 -3.37 18.08 -5.69
C TYR A 146 -2.20 17.91 -6.65
N ARG A 147 -1.99 16.72 -7.21
CA ARG A 147 -0.95 16.44 -8.20
C ARG A 147 -1.29 17.08 -9.54
N ASP A 148 -0.27 17.47 -10.29
CA ASP A 148 -0.44 17.92 -11.66
C ASP A 148 -0.89 16.74 -12.54
N ILE A 149 -1.78 17.00 -13.49
CA ILE A 149 -2.34 15.96 -14.39
C ILE A 149 -1.25 15.27 -15.20
N ASN A 150 -0.20 15.98 -15.55
CA ASN A 150 0.95 15.44 -16.30
C ASN A 150 1.84 14.50 -15.48
N GLU A 151 1.71 14.53 -14.15
CA GLU A 151 2.46 13.69 -13.22
C GLU A 151 1.65 12.45 -12.77
N ILE A 152 0.36 12.38 -13.13
CA ILE A 152 -0.52 11.28 -12.77
C ILE A 152 -0.19 10.05 -13.63
N THR A 153 0.17 8.97 -12.96
CA THR A 153 0.44 7.68 -13.60
C THR A 153 -0.82 6.80 -13.67
N SER A 154 -0.78 5.74 -14.47
CA SER A 154 -1.84 4.73 -14.50
C SER A 154 -2.07 4.08 -13.13
N TYR A 155 -1.02 3.92 -12.34
CA TYR A 155 -1.12 3.41 -10.97
C TYR A 155 -1.91 4.35 -10.06
N ASP A 156 -1.74 5.66 -10.22
CA ASP A 156 -2.47 6.65 -9.43
C ASP A 156 -3.96 6.63 -9.76
N ILE A 157 -4.31 6.48 -11.04
CA ILE A 157 -5.71 6.36 -11.47
C ILE A 157 -6.35 5.12 -10.87
N ILE A 158 -5.69 3.95 -10.98
CA ILE A 158 -6.18 2.69 -10.43
C ILE A 158 -6.33 2.79 -8.91
N ALA A 159 -5.30 3.30 -8.22
CA ALA A 159 -5.31 3.41 -6.77
C ALA A 159 -6.39 4.38 -6.27
N ASN A 160 -6.59 5.51 -6.96
CA ASN A 160 -7.66 6.46 -6.63
C ASN A 160 -9.04 5.84 -6.82
N THR A 161 -9.26 5.10 -7.91
CA THR A 161 -10.51 4.35 -8.14
C THR A 161 -10.77 3.34 -7.03
N LEU A 162 -9.77 2.51 -6.68
CA LEU A 162 -9.86 1.55 -5.58
C LEU A 162 -10.15 2.25 -4.25
N SER A 163 -9.50 3.39 -4.00
CA SER A 163 -9.69 4.17 -2.78
C SER A 163 -11.14 4.66 -2.64
N ASN A 164 -11.73 5.16 -3.71
CA ASN A 164 -13.13 5.61 -3.69
C ASN A 164 -14.09 4.42 -3.50
N LEU A 165 -13.83 3.27 -4.11
CA LEU A 165 -14.61 2.06 -3.89
C LEU A 165 -14.55 1.59 -2.42
N ILE A 166 -13.35 1.60 -1.81
CA ILE A 166 -13.17 1.22 -0.40
C ILE A 166 -13.95 2.15 0.53
N LEU A 167 -13.98 3.44 0.25
CA LEU A 167 -14.72 4.43 1.05
C LEU A 167 -16.23 4.44 0.75
N GLY A 168 -16.70 3.65 -0.21
CA GLY A 168 -18.09 3.67 -0.66
C GLY A 168 -18.49 4.95 -1.39
N ASN A 169 -17.52 5.73 -1.87
CA ASN A 169 -17.77 6.93 -2.66
C ASN A 169 -18.22 6.51 -4.08
N ASN A 170 -19.34 7.06 -4.53
CA ASN A 170 -19.73 6.91 -5.92
C ASN A 170 -18.67 7.60 -6.79
N LEU A 171 -18.24 6.90 -7.83
CA LEU A 171 -17.40 7.47 -8.88
C LEU A 171 -18.32 8.35 -9.76
N ASN A 172 -18.43 9.63 -9.40
CA ASN A 172 -19.11 10.63 -10.23
C ASN A 172 -18.11 11.25 -11.19
#